data_10a6aa86602aec0444a9e948173b88a9
#
_entry.id   10a6aa86602aec0444a9e948173b88a9
#
_cell.length_a   1.000
_cell.length_b   1.000
_cell.length_c   1.000
_cell.angle_alpha   90.00
_cell.angle_beta   90.00
_cell.angle_gamma   90.00
#
_symmetry.space_group_name_H-M   'P 1'
#
loop_
_entity.id
_entity.type
_entity.pdbx_description
1 polymer ?
#
loop_
_entity_poly.entity_id
_entity_poly.type
_entity_poly.pdbx_seq_one_letter_code
_entity_poly.pdbx_strand_id
1 'polypeptide(L)'
;MKTRKVIVLPYDEAWKTAFEAIKAEIESALGELILGIEHVGSTSVEGMSAKPCIDLDLIIKDDSMLEAVIERLAEIGYIHEGDLGIKGREAFKYTDKPHLMTHHLYVCAESSDELRRHIVFRDFLRNNPDVAKRYSAIKETAAKLYPNDIDKYIEYKAPCIKELYGQCGLMQTANTIL
;
A
#
# COMPACT_ATOMS: atom_id res chain seq x y z
N MET A 1 -18.40 9.03 13.33
CA MET A 1 -18.15 9.04 11.88
C MET A 1 -16.89 9.85 11.61
N LYS A 2 -15.77 9.21 11.27
CA LYS A 2 -14.53 9.96 10.95
C LYS A 2 -14.61 10.38 9.49
N THR A 3 -15.02 11.64 9.25
CA THR A 3 -14.94 12.26 7.93
C THR A 3 -13.48 12.47 7.56
N ARG A 4 -12.89 11.55 6.82
CA ARG A 4 -11.59 11.78 6.19
C ARG A 4 -11.78 12.38 4.82
N LYS A 5 -11.12 13.50 4.57
CA LYS A 5 -11.09 14.11 3.24
C LYS A 5 -10.46 13.14 2.24
N VAL A 6 -11.18 12.84 1.18
CA VAL A 6 -10.72 11.97 0.10
C VAL A 6 -10.05 12.83 -0.97
N ILE A 7 -8.76 12.65 -1.18
CA ILE A 7 -7.97 13.37 -2.18
C ILE A 7 -7.40 12.34 -3.15
N VAL A 8 -7.70 12.49 -4.43
CA VAL A 8 -7.10 11.70 -5.52
C VAL A 8 -6.43 12.68 -6.48
N LEU A 9 -5.14 12.50 -6.70
CA LEU A 9 -4.31 13.35 -7.55
C LEU A 9 -3.86 12.57 -8.79
N PRO A 10 -3.62 13.25 -9.91
CA PRO A 10 -2.93 12.66 -11.06
C PRO A 10 -1.57 12.10 -10.63
N TYR A 11 -1.04 11.16 -11.41
CA TYR A 11 0.28 10.60 -11.16
C TYR A 11 1.35 11.69 -11.03
N ASP A 12 2.22 11.51 -10.04
CA ASP A 12 3.34 12.41 -9.78
C ASP A 12 4.64 11.58 -9.70
N GLU A 13 5.60 11.94 -10.56
CA GLU A 13 6.95 11.33 -10.56
C GLU A 13 7.64 11.44 -9.20
N ALA A 14 7.32 12.46 -8.41
CA ALA A 14 7.85 12.62 -7.06
C ALA A 14 7.51 11.44 -6.12
N TRP A 15 6.50 10.65 -6.45
CA TRP A 15 6.17 9.46 -5.65
C TRP A 15 7.27 8.38 -5.71
N LYS A 16 7.98 8.27 -6.82
CA LYS A 16 9.16 7.38 -6.92
C LYS A 16 10.26 7.83 -5.95
N THR A 17 10.56 9.11 -5.97
CA THR A 17 11.57 9.70 -5.07
C THR A 17 11.16 9.57 -3.60
N ALA A 18 9.88 9.79 -3.30
CA ALA A 18 9.33 9.62 -1.96
C ALA A 18 9.47 8.18 -1.46
N PHE A 19 9.15 7.20 -2.31
CA PHE A 19 9.36 5.79 -1.99
C PHE A 19 10.84 5.49 -1.68
N GLU A 20 11.76 5.93 -2.52
CA GLU A 20 13.20 5.70 -2.32
C GLU A 20 13.72 6.32 -1.01
N ALA A 21 13.22 7.49 -0.62
CA ALA A 21 13.60 8.12 0.64
C ALA A 21 13.13 7.30 1.86
N ILE A 22 11.89 6.80 1.83
CA ILE A 22 11.35 5.95 2.90
C ILE A 22 12.13 4.63 2.95
N LYS A 23 12.33 4.00 1.81
CA LYS A 23 13.09 2.75 1.67
C LYS A 23 14.50 2.88 2.24
N ALA A 24 15.23 3.94 1.90
CA ALA A 24 16.59 4.15 2.36
C ALA A 24 16.68 4.27 3.89
N GLU A 25 15.74 4.97 4.54
CA GLU A 25 15.69 5.07 6.00
C GLU A 25 15.46 3.71 6.66
N ILE A 26 14.52 2.92 6.12
CA ILE A 26 14.20 1.59 6.64
C ILE A 26 15.35 0.60 6.41
N GLU A 27 15.93 0.56 5.21
CA GLU A 27 17.06 -0.33 4.90
C GLU A 27 18.26 -0.03 5.78
N SER A 28 18.54 1.24 6.04
CA SER A 28 19.62 1.67 6.92
C SER A 28 19.45 1.15 8.37
N ALA A 29 18.20 1.07 8.84
CA ALA A 29 17.89 0.59 10.19
C ALA A 29 17.87 -0.94 10.30
N LEU A 30 17.39 -1.63 9.26
CA LEU A 30 17.12 -3.07 9.30
C LEU A 30 18.24 -3.94 8.73
N GLY A 31 19.00 -3.42 7.76
CA GLY A 31 20.11 -4.15 7.15
C GLY A 31 19.71 -5.53 6.63
N GLU A 32 20.41 -6.56 7.09
CA GLU A 32 20.23 -7.96 6.65
C GLU A 32 19.00 -8.67 7.25
N LEU A 33 18.24 -8.00 8.13
CA LEU A 33 17.03 -8.57 8.71
C LEU A 33 15.90 -8.74 7.69
N ILE A 34 15.99 -8.07 6.55
CA ILE A 34 14.96 -8.05 5.52
C ILE A 34 15.50 -8.54 4.18
N LEU A 35 14.61 -9.09 3.36
CA LEU A 35 14.93 -9.53 1.99
C LEU A 35 14.79 -8.40 0.98
N GLY A 36 13.92 -7.43 1.24
CA GLY A 36 13.68 -6.29 0.38
C GLY A 36 12.48 -5.47 0.81
N ILE A 37 12.23 -4.40 0.05
CA ILE A 37 11.08 -3.51 0.23
C ILE A 37 10.47 -3.27 -1.15
N GLU A 38 9.17 -3.51 -1.27
CA GLU A 38 8.41 -3.32 -2.50
C GLU A 38 7.51 -2.09 -2.41
N HIS A 39 7.53 -1.27 -3.47
CA HIS A 39 6.54 -0.23 -3.66
C HIS A 39 5.28 -0.86 -4.25
N VAL A 40 4.19 -0.82 -3.51
CA VAL A 40 2.89 -1.38 -3.91
C VAL A 40 1.81 -0.31 -3.90
N GLY A 41 0.57 -0.68 -4.23
CA GLY A 41 -0.54 0.26 -4.30
C GLY A 41 -0.50 1.16 -5.53
N SER A 42 -1.46 2.08 -5.62
CA SER A 42 -1.67 2.88 -6.83
C SER A 42 -0.53 3.85 -7.15
N THR A 43 0.16 4.38 -6.13
CA THR A 43 1.31 5.29 -6.36
C THR A 43 2.51 4.58 -7.00
N SER A 44 2.54 3.26 -6.97
CA SER A 44 3.59 2.43 -7.59
C SER A 44 3.40 2.20 -9.09
N VAL A 45 2.26 2.62 -9.64
CA VAL A 45 1.91 2.41 -11.05
C VAL A 45 2.02 3.73 -11.81
N GLU A 46 2.97 3.81 -12.72
CA GLU A 46 3.19 5.01 -13.53
C GLU A 46 1.94 5.42 -14.30
N GLY A 47 1.63 6.71 -14.27
CA GLY A 47 0.45 7.27 -14.94
C GLY A 47 -0.86 7.12 -14.18
N MET A 48 -0.88 6.44 -13.04
CA MET A 48 -2.10 6.16 -12.29
C MET A 48 -2.41 7.22 -11.25
N SER A 49 -3.66 7.72 -11.25
CA SER A 49 -4.15 8.63 -10.22
C SER A 49 -4.30 7.89 -8.88
N ALA A 50 -3.93 8.54 -7.79
CA ALA A 50 -3.95 7.95 -6.46
C ALA A 50 -4.14 8.97 -5.34
N LYS A 51 -4.50 8.48 -4.17
CA LYS A 51 -4.31 9.26 -2.94
C LYS A 51 -2.80 9.41 -2.71
N PRO A 52 -2.32 10.60 -2.30
CA PRO A 52 -0.89 10.85 -2.11
C PRO A 52 -0.36 10.18 -0.82
N CYS A 53 -0.28 8.86 -0.86
CA CYS A 53 0.20 8.03 0.23
C CYS A 53 0.98 6.84 -0.38
N ILE A 54 2.22 6.68 0.02
CA ILE A 54 3.07 5.58 -0.45
C ILE A 54 2.74 4.31 0.32
N ASP A 55 2.52 3.20 -0.38
CA ASP A 55 2.33 1.89 0.23
C ASP A 55 3.59 1.04 0.05
N LEU A 56 4.12 0.50 1.14
CA LEU A 56 5.33 -0.31 1.15
C LEU A 56 5.07 -1.66 1.82
N ASP A 57 5.55 -2.72 1.16
CA ASP A 57 5.66 -4.04 1.75
C ASP A 57 7.14 -4.36 2.02
N LEU A 58 7.48 -4.48 3.28
CA LEU A 58 8.78 -4.93 3.74
C LEU A 58 8.75 -6.46 3.84
N ILE A 59 9.70 -7.13 3.18
CA ILE A 59 9.72 -8.58 3.04
C ILE A 59 10.71 -9.18 4.01
N ILE A 60 10.24 -10.11 4.83
CA ILE A 60 11.06 -10.94 5.71
C ILE A 60 11.03 -12.40 5.23
N LYS A 61 12.03 -13.16 5.59
CA LYS A 61 12.14 -14.57 5.19
C LYS A 61 10.94 -15.38 5.71
N ASP A 62 10.67 -15.27 6.99
CA ASP A 62 9.56 -15.92 7.69
C ASP A 62 9.22 -15.19 9.00
N ASP A 63 8.17 -15.63 9.67
CA ASP A 63 7.68 -15.00 10.90
C ASP A 63 8.67 -15.00 12.05
N SER A 64 9.70 -15.88 12.03
CA SER A 64 10.75 -15.89 13.07
C SER A 64 11.58 -14.60 13.10
N MET A 65 11.59 -13.84 12.01
CA MET A 65 12.29 -12.55 11.91
C MET A 65 11.47 -11.36 12.42
N LEU A 66 10.16 -11.55 12.62
CA LEU A 66 9.25 -10.45 12.89
C LEU A 66 9.59 -9.67 14.17
N GLU A 67 9.90 -10.35 15.26
CA GLU A 67 10.21 -9.70 16.54
C GLU A 67 11.43 -8.78 16.43
N ALA A 68 12.51 -9.25 15.81
CA ALA A 68 13.70 -8.44 15.58
C ALA A 68 13.40 -7.22 14.69
N VAL A 69 12.56 -7.38 13.67
CA VAL A 69 12.13 -6.29 12.80
C VAL A 69 11.29 -5.26 13.55
N ILE A 70 10.37 -5.71 14.40
CA ILE A 70 9.57 -4.83 15.26
C ILE A 70 10.47 -3.97 16.15
N GLU A 71 11.46 -4.58 16.82
CA GLU A 71 12.41 -3.86 17.68
C GLU A 71 13.20 -2.80 16.91
N ARG A 72 13.75 -3.16 15.76
CA ARG A 72 14.52 -2.22 14.93
C ARG A 72 13.68 -1.10 14.34
N LEU A 73 12.47 -1.40 13.90
CA LEU A 73 11.53 -0.38 13.41
C LEU A 73 11.13 0.59 14.53
N ALA A 74 10.99 0.10 15.76
CA ALA A 74 10.70 0.95 16.92
C ALA A 74 11.81 1.99 17.18
N GLU A 75 13.06 1.62 16.95
CA GLU A 75 14.21 2.54 17.11
C GLU A 75 14.12 3.75 16.17
N ILE A 76 13.47 3.62 15.03
CA ILE A 76 13.26 4.70 14.06
C ILE A 76 11.83 5.24 14.03
N GLY A 77 11.04 4.97 15.07
CA GLY A 77 9.74 5.59 15.31
C GLY A 77 8.53 4.89 14.72
N TYR A 78 8.66 3.65 14.24
CA TYR A 78 7.51 2.85 13.83
C TYR A 78 6.98 2.01 14.99
N ILE A 79 5.67 1.91 15.10
CA ILE A 79 4.97 1.19 16.17
C ILE A 79 4.14 0.08 15.53
N HIS A 80 4.36 -1.16 15.97
CA HIS A 80 3.61 -2.32 15.52
C HIS A 80 2.14 -2.27 15.95
N GLU A 81 1.23 -2.55 15.03
CA GLU A 81 -0.22 -2.55 15.26
C GLU A 81 -0.87 -3.94 15.12
N GLY A 82 -0.09 -4.98 14.82
CA GLY A 82 -0.62 -6.30 14.48
C GLY A 82 -1.12 -6.37 13.03
N ASP A 83 -1.87 -7.41 12.72
CA ASP A 83 -2.37 -7.66 11.36
C ASP A 83 -3.59 -6.82 10.96
N LEU A 84 -4.20 -6.14 11.90
CA LEU A 84 -5.43 -5.35 11.73
C LEU A 84 -6.57 -6.13 11.03
N GLY A 85 -6.64 -7.44 11.28
CA GLY A 85 -7.64 -8.34 10.71
C GLY A 85 -7.32 -8.86 9.31
N ILE A 86 -6.12 -8.57 8.77
CA ILE A 86 -5.66 -9.08 7.48
C ILE A 86 -4.47 -9.98 7.70
N LYS A 87 -4.73 -11.29 7.70
CA LYS A 87 -3.71 -12.31 7.91
C LYS A 87 -2.61 -12.25 6.84
N GLY A 88 -1.37 -12.39 7.28
CA GLY A 88 -0.20 -12.43 6.38
C GLY A 88 0.47 -11.09 6.15
N ARG A 89 0.00 -10.01 6.81
CA ARG A 89 0.70 -8.72 6.86
C ARG A 89 0.64 -8.15 8.26
N GLU A 90 1.71 -7.53 8.69
CA GLU A 90 1.81 -6.82 9.95
C GLU A 90 1.89 -5.31 9.69
N ALA A 91 0.98 -4.53 10.28
CA ALA A 91 0.90 -3.09 10.06
C ALA A 91 1.74 -2.31 11.07
N PHE A 92 2.28 -1.20 10.62
CA PHE A 92 3.07 -0.28 11.44
C PHE A 92 2.57 1.15 11.25
N LYS A 93 2.46 1.88 12.35
CA LYS A 93 2.17 3.32 12.34
C LYS A 93 3.38 4.11 12.81
N TYR A 94 3.35 5.40 12.55
CA TYR A 94 4.32 6.38 13.06
C TYR A 94 3.59 7.68 13.40
N THR A 95 4.19 8.53 14.25
CA THR A 95 3.57 9.77 14.70
C THR A 95 4.25 11.02 14.17
N ASP A 96 5.54 10.99 13.92
CA ASP A 96 6.32 12.18 13.55
C ASP A 96 7.48 11.83 12.60
N LYS A 97 7.20 11.95 11.31
CA LYS A 97 8.19 11.82 10.23
C LYS A 97 7.96 12.91 9.18
N PRO A 98 8.11 14.20 9.54
CA PRO A 98 7.79 15.31 8.63
C PRO A 98 8.72 15.36 7.41
N HIS A 99 9.88 14.72 7.47
CA HIS A 99 10.85 14.63 6.39
C HIS A 99 10.48 13.57 5.33
N LEU A 100 9.48 12.73 5.59
CA LEU A 100 9.00 11.70 4.68
C LEU A 100 7.57 11.98 4.24
N MET A 101 7.24 11.58 3.03
CA MET A 101 5.85 11.59 2.56
C MET A 101 5.00 10.62 3.38
N THR A 102 3.72 10.93 3.55
CA THR A 102 2.75 10.03 4.19
C THR A 102 2.80 8.64 3.55
N HIS A 103 2.87 7.61 4.36
CA HIS A 103 3.00 6.24 3.88
C HIS A 103 2.37 5.22 4.82
N HIS A 104 2.06 4.06 4.27
CA HIS A 104 1.67 2.85 4.99
C HIS A 104 2.80 1.83 4.87
N LEU A 105 3.25 1.31 6.01
CA LEU A 105 4.27 0.27 6.08
C LEU A 105 3.65 -1.02 6.58
N TYR A 106 3.83 -2.09 5.79
CA TYR A 106 3.48 -3.44 6.15
C TYR A 106 4.72 -4.33 6.12
N VAL A 107 4.75 -5.32 6.99
CA VAL A 107 5.76 -6.38 7.00
C VAL A 107 5.09 -7.70 6.64
N CYS A 108 5.63 -8.37 5.64
CA CYS A 108 5.11 -9.64 5.13
C CYS A 108 6.24 -10.66 5.02
N ALA A 109 5.98 -11.93 5.39
CA ALA A 109 6.87 -13.02 5.01
C ALA A 109 6.88 -13.21 3.49
N GLU A 110 7.98 -13.67 2.91
CA GLU A 110 8.08 -13.88 1.46
C GLU A 110 7.03 -14.86 0.90
N SER A 111 6.52 -15.76 1.74
CA SER A 111 5.45 -16.70 1.39
C SER A 111 4.04 -16.15 1.60
N SER A 112 3.89 -14.90 2.03
CA SER A 112 2.59 -14.29 2.34
C SER A 112 1.70 -14.16 1.11
N ASP A 113 0.44 -14.61 1.23
CA ASP A 113 -0.58 -14.41 0.19
C ASP A 113 -0.92 -12.93 -0.01
N GLU A 114 -0.87 -12.10 1.03
CA GLU A 114 -1.09 -10.65 0.92
C GLU A 114 0.02 -9.96 0.14
N LEU A 115 1.29 -10.31 0.39
CA LEU A 115 2.42 -9.82 -0.40
C LEU A 115 2.24 -10.18 -1.88
N ARG A 116 1.92 -11.45 -2.16
CA ARG A 116 1.66 -11.93 -3.53
C ARG A 116 0.53 -11.13 -4.18
N ARG A 117 -0.55 -10.91 -3.48
CA ARG A 117 -1.71 -10.14 -3.96
C ARG A 117 -1.33 -8.71 -4.32
N HIS A 118 -0.60 -8.02 -3.47
CA HIS A 118 -0.13 -6.66 -3.72
C HIS A 118 0.78 -6.59 -4.97
N ILE A 119 1.72 -7.50 -5.09
CA ILE A 119 2.67 -7.53 -6.21
C ILE A 119 1.97 -7.91 -7.52
N VAL A 120 1.14 -8.94 -7.53
CA VAL A 120 0.41 -9.39 -8.73
C VAL A 120 -0.53 -8.28 -9.23
N PHE A 121 -1.26 -7.63 -8.34
CA PHE A 121 -2.17 -6.55 -8.73
C PHE A 121 -1.41 -5.32 -9.26
N ARG A 122 -0.34 -4.92 -8.61
CA ARG A 122 0.55 -3.86 -9.09
C ARG A 122 1.08 -4.16 -10.50
N ASP A 123 1.65 -5.34 -10.70
CA ASP A 123 2.25 -5.73 -11.97
C ASP A 123 1.21 -5.85 -13.07
N PHE A 124 0.02 -6.35 -12.75
CA PHE A 124 -1.11 -6.38 -13.67
C PHE A 124 -1.47 -4.95 -14.16
N LEU A 125 -1.57 -3.99 -13.27
CA LEU A 125 -1.87 -2.60 -13.63
C LEU A 125 -0.73 -1.96 -14.43
N ARG A 126 0.52 -2.24 -14.08
CA ARG A 126 1.70 -1.77 -14.84
C ARG A 126 1.72 -2.32 -16.27
N ASN A 127 1.30 -3.56 -16.45
CA ASN A 127 1.28 -4.23 -17.76
C ASN A 127 0.02 -3.97 -18.58
N ASN A 128 -0.98 -3.31 -18.01
CA ASN A 128 -2.25 -3.00 -18.65
C ASN A 128 -2.61 -1.51 -18.46
N PRO A 129 -1.94 -0.59 -19.18
CA PRO A 129 -2.14 0.85 -19.00
C PRO A 129 -3.59 1.33 -19.19
N ASP A 130 -4.32 0.71 -20.11
CA ASP A 130 -5.74 1.05 -20.34
C ASP A 130 -6.62 0.69 -19.13
N VAL A 131 -6.34 -0.42 -18.49
CA VAL A 131 -7.02 -0.84 -17.25
C VAL A 131 -6.67 0.11 -16.10
N ALA A 132 -5.40 0.47 -15.97
CA ALA A 132 -4.95 1.43 -14.97
C ALA A 132 -5.61 2.80 -15.16
N LYS A 133 -5.75 3.26 -16.41
CA LYS A 133 -6.45 4.50 -16.76
C LYS A 133 -7.93 4.46 -16.39
N ARG A 134 -8.62 3.34 -16.67
CA ARG A 134 -10.02 3.15 -16.29
C ARG A 134 -10.18 3.18 -14.77
N TYR A 135 -9.34 2.50 -14.04
CA TYR A 135 -9.37 2.50 -12.58
C TYR A 135 -9.07 3.89 -12.00
N SER A 136 -8.13 4.64 -12.59
CA SER A 136 -7.86 6.03 -12.24
C SER A 136 -9.11 6.90 -12.36
N ALA A 137 -9.83 6.80 -13.49
CA ALA A 137 -11.05 7.55 -13.74
C ALA A 137 -12.15 7.23 -12.71
N ILE A 138 -12.28 5.97 -12.32
CA ILE A 138 -13.24 5.55 -11.28
C ILE A 138 -12.88 6.17 -9.93
N LYS A 139 -11.61 6.16 -9.55
CA LYS A 139 -11.16 6.79 -8.29
C LYS A 139 -11.37 8.30 -8.28
N GLU A 140 -11.08 8.98 -9.38
CA GLU A 140 -11.29 10.41 -9.52
C GLU A 140 -12.77 10.76 -9.41
N THR A 141 -13.65 10.00 -10.05
CA THR A 141 -15.11 10.16 -9.96
C THR A 141 -15.59 9.93 -8.53
N ALA A 142 -15.14 8.86 -7.89
CA ALA A 142 -15.50 8.56 -6.51
C ALA A 142 -15.09 9.66 -5.53
N ALA A 143 -13.90 10.25 -5.72
CA ALA A 143 -13.42 11.35 -4.90
C ALA A 143 -14.24 12.64 -5.08
N LYS A 144 -14.74 12.89 -6.29
CA LYS A 144 -15.65 14.02 -6.56
C LYS A 144 -17.03 13.84 -5.95
N LEU A 145 -17.56 12.61 -6.01
CA LEU A 145 -18.87 12.29 -5.45
C LEU A 145 -18.87 12.24 -3.93
N TYR A 146 -17.79 11.75 -3.33
CA TYR A 146 -17.68 11.47 -1.89
C TYR A 146 -16.42 12.12 -1.26
N PRO A 147 -16.25 13.44 -1.39
CA PRO A 147 -15.01 14.12 -0.97
C PRO A 147 -14.75 14.07 0.54
N ASN A 148 -15.77 13.77 1.34
CA ASN A 148 -15.69 13.73 2.80
C ASN A 148 -16.20 12.42 3.39
N ASP A 149 -16.44 11.41 2.57
CA ASP A 149 -16.99 10.11 2.99
C ASP A 149 -16.13 8.98 2.42
N ILE A 150 -15.15 8.56 3.23
CA ILE A 150 -14.20 7.51 2.83
C ILE A 150 -14.89 6.16 2.60
N ASP A 151 -15.95 5.86 3.35
CA ASP A 151 -16.64 4.59 3.24
C ASP A 151 -17.38 4.48 1.90
N LYS A 152 -18.10 5.53 1.51
CA LYS A 152 -18.75 5.59 0.19
C LYS A 152 -17.75 5.64 -0.96
N TYR A 153 -16.61 6.31 -0.78
CA TYR A 153 -15.52 6.26 -1.76
C TYR A 153 -15.04 4.82 -1.98
N ILE A 154 -14.82 4.08 -0.90
CA ILE A 154 -14.41 2.68 -0.95
C ILE A 154 -15.48 1.81 -1.62
N GLU A 155 -16.74 1.96 -1.21
CA GLU A 155 -17.87 1.22 -1.80
C GLU A 155 -18.00 1.47 -3.30
N TYR A 156 -17.83 2.70 -3.75
CA TYR A 156 -17.94 3.06 -5.17
C TYR A 156 -16.90 2.35 -6.04
N LYS A 157 -15.67 2.23 -5.57
CA LYS A 157 -14.59 1.58 -6.33
C LYS A 157 -14.54 0.06 -6.17
N ALA A 158 -15.22 -0.51 -5.17
CA ALA A 158 -15.18 -1.94 -4.86
C ALA A 158 -15.55 -2.86 -6.03
N PRO A 159 -16.60 -2.61 -6.84
CA PRO A 159 -16.93 -3.44 -8.00
C PRO A 159 -15.82 -3.49 -9.04
N CYS A 160 -15.14 -2.37 -9.28
CA CYS A 160 -14.00 -2.30 -10.20
C CYS A 160 -12.83 -3.14 -9.69
N ILE A 161 -12.48 -3.02 -8.42
CA ILE A 161 -11.41 -3.81 -7.80
C ILE A 161 -11.71 -5.31 -7.89
N LYS A 162 -12.94 -5.71 -7.62
CA LYS A 162 -13.38 -7.11 -7.73
C LYS A 162 -13.19 -7.65 -9.14
N GLU A 163 -13.61 -6.89 -10.14
CA GLU A 163 -13.42 -7.25 -11.55
C GLU A 163 -11.93 -7.40 -11.90
N LEU A 164 -11.10 -6.45 -11.50
CA LEU A 164 -9.67 -6.45 -11.78
C LEU A 164 -8.94 -7.61 -11.07
N TYR A 165 -9.32 -7.93 -9.85
CA TYR A 165 -8.80 -9.10 -9.14
C TYR A 165 -9.15 -10.39 -9.87
N GLY A 166 -10.37 -10.51 -10.39
CA GLY A 166 -10.77 -11.63 -11.23
C GLY A 166 -9.92 -11.76 -12.50
N GLN A 167 -9.63 -10.64 -13.16
CA GLN A 167 -8.81 -10.60 -14.38
C GLN A 167 -7.36 -11.01 -14.15
N CYS A 168 -6.77 -10.73 -12.99
CA CYS A 168 -5.39 -11.12 -12.66
C CYS A 168 -5.30 -12.42 -11.83
N GLY A 169 -6.39 -13.16 -11.69
CA GLY A 169 -6.42 -14.46 -11.00
C GLY A 169 -6.32 -14.36 -9.47
N LEU A 170 -6.67 -13.23 -8.88
CA LEU A 170 -6.70 -13.04 -7.43
C LEU A 170 -8.10 -13.31 -6.89
N MET A 171 -8.17 -14.01 -5.73
CA MET A 171 -9.41 -14.14 -4.98
C MET A 171 -9.61 -12.93 -4.06
N GLN A 172 -10.81 -12.35 -4.09
CA GLN A 172 -11.16 -11.29 -3.15
C GLN A 172 -11.49 -11.91 -1.79
N THR A 173 -10.74 -11.55 -0.76
CA THR A 173 -11.15 -11.79 0.63
C THR A 173 -12.00 -10.61 1.11
N ALA A 174 -12.93 -10.87 2.05
CA ALA A 174 -13.94 -9.90 2.52
C ALA A 174 -13.35 -8.58 3.06
N ASN A 175 -12.05 -8.52 3.36
CA ASN A 175 -11.38 -7.38 3.98
C ASN A 175 -10.34 -6.69 3.07
N THR A 176 -10.22 -7.10 1.81
CA THR A 176 -9.20 -6.55 0.91
C THR A 176 -9.77 -5.38 0.10
N ILE A 177 -9.90 -4.24 0.74
CA ILE A 177 -10.18 -2.97 0.07
C ILE A 177 -9.00 -2.04 0.40
N LEU A 178 -8.06 -1.96 -0.52
CA LEU A 178 -6.99 -0.96 -0.51
C LEU A 178 -7.43 0.34 -1.17
#